data_608005ffedf915847d783cb38fc16032
#
_entry.id   608005ffedf915847d783cb38fc16032
#
_cell.length_a   1.000
_cell.length_b   1.000
_cell.length_c   1.000
_cell.angle_alpha   90.00
_cell.angle_beta   90.00
_cell.angle_gamma   90.00
#
_symmetry.space_group_name_H-M   'P 1'
#
loop_
_entity.id
_entity.type
_entity.pdbx_description
1 polymer ?
#
loop_
_entity_poly.entity_id
_entity_poly.type
_entity_poly.pdbx_seq_one_letter_code
_entity_poly.pdbx_strand_id
1 'polypeptide(L)'
;MGRTPLTLLKSPLLPSLSMSTTTPTWSTVPAGALPRLTVDGQETGLALWTARTRRERNIGLLGTDSIDGALWITRCNWVHCFRMRHTIDVVYVGRRGKVVAVTTMAPNRMGMPRLLATAVVEMRQGDASRLGIRRGSILAAAPTVPLSRPDPASAGAQNTMLGSTH
;
A
#
# COMPACT_ATOMS: atom_id res chain seq x y z
N MET A 1 -55.04 -15.26 -38.35
CA MET A 1 -53.94 -14.30 -38.50
C MET A 1 -53.59 -13.79 -37.10
N GLY A 2 -52.69 -14.46 -36.38
CA GLY A 2 -52.28 -14.12 -35.03
C GLY A 2 -50.89 -13.47 -35.08
N ARG A 3 -50.78 -12.24 -34.62
CA ARG A 3 -49.53 -11.55 -34.46
C ARG A 3 -49.04 -11.76 -33.03
N THR A 4 -47.92 -12.47 -32.90
CA THR A 4 -47.19 -12.63 -31.62
C THR A 4 -46.41 -11.36 -31.33
N PRO A 5 -46.51 -10.75 -30.13
CA PRO A 5 -45.66 -9.60 -29.78
C PRO A 5 -44.26 -10.07 -29.44
N LEU A 6 -43.25 -9.47 -30.06
CA LEU A 6 -41.82 -9.60 -29.66
C LEU A 6 -41.66 -9.03 -28.26
N THR A 7 -41.34 -9.90 -27.31
CA THR A 7 -40.90 -9.52 -25.99
C THR A 7 -39.45 -9.03 -26.09
N LEU A 8 -39.25 -7.74 -25.91
CA LEU A 8 -37.93 -7.13 -25.80
C LEU A 8 -37.24 -7.69 -24.54
N LEU A 9 -36.23 -8.55 -24.71
CA LEU A 9 -35.35 -8.94 -23.62
C LEU A 9 -34.58 -7.71 -23.16
N LYS A 10 -34.94 -7.23 -21.98
CA LYS A 10 -34.18 -6.22 -21.23
C LYS A 10 -32.87 -6.88 -20.84
N SER A 11 -31.74 -6.48 -21.49
CA SER A 11 -30.39 -6.88 -21.10
C SER A 11 -30.15 -6.47 -19.65
N PRO A 12 -29.64 -7.38 -18.79
CA PRO A 12 -29.25 -6.98 -17.45
C PRO A 12 -28.07 -6.01 -17.56
N LEU A 13 -28.24 -4.80 -17.04
CA LEU A 13 -27.17 -3.86 -16.78
C LEU A 13 -26.16 -4.56 -15.87
N LEU A 14 -24.99 -4.90 -16.42
CA LEU A 14 -23.85 -5.35 -15.62
C LEU A 14 -23.56 -4.28 -14.59
N PRO A 15 -23.43 -4.63 -13.29
CA PRO A 15 -23.04 -3.66 -12.29
C PRO A 15 -21.65 -3.12 -12.68
N SER A 16 -21.56 -1.81 -12.82
CA SER A 16 -20.28 -1.11 -12.97
C SER A 16 -19.42 -1.49 -11.77
N LEU A 17 -18.41 -2.31 -11.99
CA LEU A 17 -17.36 -2.59 -11.00
C LEU A 17 -16.62 -1.27 -10.77
N SER A 18 -17.09 -0.50 -9.80
CA SER A 18 -16.34 0.63 -9.27
C SER A 18 -15.05 0.08 -8.68
N MET A 19 -13.95 0.21 -9.40
CA MET A 19 -12.63 -0.20 -8.90
C MET A 19 -12.27 0.71 -7.74
N SER A 20 -12.26 0.15 -6.53
CA SER A 20 -11.83 0.87 -5.33
C SER A 20 -10.37 1.31 -5.48
N THR A 21 -10.12 2.59 -5.26
CA THR A 21 -8.77 3.16 -5.33
C THR A 21 -8.03 2.87 -4.03
N THR A 22 -7.05 1.96 -4.09
CA THR A 22 -6.28 1.48 -2.93
C THR A 22 -4.82 1.92 -2.93
N THR A 23 -4.41 2.71 -3.91
CA THR A 23 -3.05 3.27 -4.03
C THR A 23 -3.09 4.79 -3.99
N PRO A 24 -2.05 5.46 -3.46
CA PRO A 24 -2.00 6.93 -3.48
C PRO A 24 -2.17 7.47 -4.89
N THR A 25 -3.11 8.39 -5.09
CA THR A 25 -3.51 8.91 -6.41
C THR A 25 -2.40 9.64 -7.18
N TRP A 26 -1.34 10.04 -6.49
CA TRP A 26 -0.15 10.68 -7.06
C TRP A 26 0.92 9.68 -7.50
N SER A 27 0.82 8.40 -7.11
CA SER A 27 1.84 7.37 -7.40
C SER A 27 1.50 6.65 -8.71
N THR A 28 2.51 6.50 -9.56
CA THR A 28 2.47 5.65 -10.75
C THR A 28 3.20 4.33 -10.56
N VAL A 29 3.85 4.15 -9.39
CA VAL A 29 4.63 2.95 -9.09
C VAL A 29 3.70 1.85 -8.58
N PRO A 30 3.68 0.67 -9.22
CA PRO A 30 2.88 -0.45 -8.77
C PRO A 30 3.39 -0.98 -7.42
N ALA A 31 2.48 -1.45 -6.57
CA ALA A 31 2.80 -1.92 -5.21
C ALA A 31 3.89 -3.02 -5.17
N GLY A 32 3.94 -3.87 -6.20
CA GLY A 32 4.94 -4.93 -6.33
C GLY A 32 6.38 -4.46 -6.51
N ALA A 33 6.58 -3.24 -7.03
CA ALA A 33 7.89 -2.64 -7.25
C ALA A 33 8.37 -1.76 -6.07
N LEU A 34 7.57 -1.64 -5.03
CA LEU A 34 7.88 -0.83 -3.85
C LEU A 34 8.64 -1.64 -2.79
N PRO A 35 9.49 -0.98 -1.98
CA PRO A 35 10.03 -1.59 -0.78
C PRO A 35 8.91 -2.04 0.16
N ARG A 36 9.20 -2.93 1.09
CA ARG A 36 8.27 -3.36 2.12
C ARG A 36 8.51 -2.61 3.42
N LEU A 37 7.42 -2.37 4.15
CA LEU A 37 7.53 -1.86 5.52
C LEU A 37 8.13 -2.94 6.42
N THR A 38 9.07 -2.57 7.27
CA THR A 38 9.57 -3.43 8.35
C THR A 38 9.18 -2.87 9.71
N VAL A 39 8.94 -3.76 10.65
CA VAL A 39 8.68 -3.46 12.07
C VAL A 39 9.69 -4.25 12.89
N ASP A 40 10.49 -3.56 13.69
CA ASP A 40 11.54 -4.16 14.54
C ASP A 40 12.45 -5.13 13.76
N GLY A 41 12.76 -4.78 12.50
CA GLY A 41 13.60 -5.56 11.59
C GLY A 41 12.88 -6.67 10.83
N GLN A 42 11.61 -6.95 11.13
CA GLN A 42 10.81 -7.97 10.44
C GLN A 42 10.00 -7.36 9.29
N GLU A 43 10.02 -7.97 8.11
CA GLU A 43 9.24 -7.54 6.96
C GLU A 43 7.76 -7.84 7.15
N THR A 44 6.90 -6.86 6.87
CA THR A 44 5.45 -6.98 7.11
C THR A 44 4.65 -7.44 5.89
N GLY A 45 5.27 -7.50 4.72
CA GLY A 45 4.58 -7.72 3.45
C GLY A 45 3.86 -6.48 2.90
N LEU A 46 3.67 -5.40 3.68
CA LEU A 46 3.03 -4.18 3.21
C LEU A 46 3.94 -3.39 2.26
N ALA A 47 3.43 -3.07 1.06
CA ALA A 47 4.08 -2.15 0.14
C ALA A 47 4.21 -0.77 0.79
N LEU A 48 5.35 -0.09 0.61
CA LEU A 48 5.63 1.18 1.26
C LEU A 48 5.84 2.29 0.24
N TRP A 49 4.84 3.14 0.07
CA TRP A 49 4.98 4.41 -0.65
C TRP A 49 5.68 5.44 0.23
N THR A 50 6.42 6.35 -0.39
CA THR A 50 7.07 7.45 0.33
C THR A 50 6.75 8.78 -0.32
N ALA A 51 6.00 9.63 0.39
CA ALA A 51 5.73 11.01 0.00
C ALA A 51 6.91 11.91 0.39
N ARG A 52 7.68 12.37 -0.59
CA ARG A 52 8.89 13.17 -0.41
C ARG A 52 8.69 14.63 -0.80
N THR A 53 7.93 14.90 -1.85
CA THR A 53 7.64 16.24 -2.31
C THR A 53 6.52 16.90 -1.49
N ARG A 54 6.48 18.23 -1.49
CA ARG A 54 5.40 18.97 -0.81
C ARG A 54 4.02 18.58 -1.37
N ARG A 55 3.91 18.41 -2.70
CA ARG A 55 2.68 18.02 -3.37
C ARG A 55 2.21 16.63 -2.89
N GLU A 56 3.07 15.62 -2.91
CA GLU A 56 2.75 14.26 -2.45
C GLU A 56 2.31 14.24 -0.99
N ARG A 57 3.02 14.97 -0.10
CA ARG A 57 2.65 15.07 1.32
C ARG A 57 1.30 15.73 1.53
N ASN A 58 0.98 16.77 0.74
CA ASN A 58 -0.30 17.47 0.86
C ASN A 58 -1.46 16.62 0.32
N ILE A 59 -1.24 15.78 -0.69
CA ILE A 59 -2.25 14.86 -1.20
C ILE A 59 -2.39 13.66 -0.26
N GLY A 60 -1.28 13.07 0.21
CA GLY A 60 -1.32 11.90 1.09
C GLY A 60 -2.19 10.79 0.50
N LEU A 61 -3.23 10.39 1.22
CA LEU A 61 -4.22 9.39 0.82
C LEU A 61 -5.55 9.99 0.31
N LEU A 62 -5.57 11.29 -0.01
CA LEU A 62 -6.79 11.91 -0.57
C LEU A 62 -7.20 11.24 -1.89
N GLY A 63 -8.49 10.97 -2.02
CA GLY A 63 -9.07 10.34 -3.20
C GLY A 63 -8.99 8.82 -3.22
N THR A 64 -8.37 8.19 -2.21
CA THR A 64 -8.39 6.72 -2.04
C THR A 64 -9.64 6.28 -1.26
N ASP A 65 -10.09 5.05 -1.52
CA ASP A 65 -11.19 4.41 -0.78
C ASP A 65 -10.66 3.49 0.32
N SER A 66 -9.39 3.09 0.22
CA SER A 66 -8.62 2.34 1.19
C SER A 66 -7.14 2.50 0.85
N ILE A 67 -6.24 1.81 1.55
CA ILE A 67 -4.86 1.66 1.14
C ILE A 67 -4.44 0.20 1.26
N ASP A 68 -3.81 -0.33 0.20
CA ASP A 68 -3.23 -1.68 0.19
C ASP A 68 -1.71 -1.58 0.39
N GLY A 69 -1.33 -1.26 1.62
CA GLY A 69 0.05 -1.01 2.03
C GLY A 69 0.16 0.09 3.07
N ALA A 70 1.27 0.80 3.07
CA ALA A 70 1.54 1.92 3.96
C ALA A 70 2.12 3.12 3.19
N LEU A 71 1.81 4.32 3.65
CA LEU A 71 2.33 5.57 3.12
C LEU A 71 3.22 6.26 4.15
N TRP A 72 4.52 6.38 3.84
CA TRP A 72 5.49 7.13 4.64
C TRP A 72 5.54 8.59 4.20
N ILE A 73 5.09 9.50 5.05
CA ILE A 73 5.11 10.94 4.82
C ILE A 73 6.32 11.54 5.54
N THR A 74 7.31 11.97 4.78
CA THR A 74 8.55 12.56 5.34
C THR A 74 8.33 14.00 5.80
N ARG A 75 9.11 14.46 6.78
CA ARG A 75 9.06 15.84 7.32
C ARG A 75 7.64 16.23 7.75
N CYS A 76 6.98 15.31 8.46
CA CYS A 76 5.60 15.43 8.91
C CYS A 76 5.52 15.06 10.40
N ASN A 77 4.92 15.91 11.20
CA ASN A 77 4.68 15.68 12.62
C ASN A 77 3.23 15.91 13.03
N TRP A 78 2.38 16.19 12.03
CA TRP A 78 0.99 16.51 12.20
C TRP A 78 0.20 16.14 10.95
N VAL A 79 -0.99 15.55 11.12
CA VAL A 79 -1.85 15.10 10.03
C VAL A 79 -3.30 15.51 10.26
N HIS A 80 -4.05 15.59 9.17
CA HIS A 80 -5.49 15.73 9.17
C HIS A 80 -6.09 14.79 8.13
N CYS A 81 -7.30 14.30 8.39
CA CYS A 81 -8.04 13.41 7.50
C CYS A 81 -9.22 14.13 6.83
N PHE A 82 -9.10 15.46 6.59
CA PHE A 82 -10.14 16.20 5.89
C PHE A 82 -10.34 15.68 4.48
N ARG A 83 -11.60 15.44 4.09
CA ARG A 83 -12.02 14.92 2.78
C ARG A 83 -11.51 13.48 2.50
N MET A 84 -11.00 12.77 3.47
CA MET A 84 -10.73 11.34 3.36
C MET A 84 -12.04 10.54 3.38
N ARG A 85 -12.04 9.39 2.74
CA ARG A 85 -13.20 8.52 2.61
C ARG A 85 -13.20 7.35 3.58
N HIS A 86 -12.05 7.05 4.18
CA HIS A 86 -11.87 5.90 5.07
C HIS A 86 -11.06 6.26 6.31
N THR A 87 -11.23 5.46 7.35
CA THR A 87 -10.45 5.54 8.60
C THR A 87 -9.07 4.93 8.38
N ILE A 88 -8.04 5.52 8.98
CA ILE A 88 -6.65 5.08 8.89
C ILE A 88 -6.01 4.96 10.26
N ASP A 89 -4.99 4.11 10.36
CA ASP A 89 -4.03 4.17 11.46
C ASP A 89 -2.90 5.12 11.07
N VAL A 90 -2.53 5.99 12.00
CA VAL A 90 -1.50 7.01 11.88
C VAL A 90 -0.42 6.71 12.89
N VAL A 91 0.78 6.37 12.40
CA VAL A 91 1.95 6.07 13.20
C VAL A 91 2.93 7.23 13.11
N TYR A 92 3.13 7.93 14.21
CA TYR A 92 4.10 9.02 14.30
C TYR A 92 5.48 8.45 14.54
N VAL A 93 6.43 8.79 13.67
CA VAL A 93 7.78 8.23 13.64
C VAL A 93 8.80 9.32 13.89
N GLY A 94 9.62 9.13 14.90
CA GLY A 94 10.72 10.02 15.26
C GLY A 94 12.06 9.61 14.62
N ARG A 95 13.13 10.05 15.23
CA ARG A 95 14.49 9.76 14.75
C ARG A 95 14.74 8.25 14.70
N ARG A 96 15.53 7.80 13.71
CA ARG A 96 15.92 6.40 13.49
C ARG A 96 14.72 5.45 13.35
N GLY A 97 13.58 5.94 12.86
CA GLY A 97 12.40 5.10 12.67
C GLY A 97 11.62 4.76 13.94
N LYS A 98 11.98 5.32 15.10
CA LYS A 98 11.32 4.98 16.38
C LYS A 98 9.90 5.54 16.45
N VAL A 99 8.94 4.68 16.70
CA VAL A 99 7.53 5.06 16.90
C VAL A 99 7.37 5.86 18.18
N VAL A 100 6.81 7.07 18.08
CA VAL A 100 6.54 7.95 19.22
C VAL A 100 5.08 7.93 19.65
N ALA A 101 4.15 7.66 18.73
CA ALA A 101 2.73 7.49 19.00
C ALA A 101 2.04 6.73 17.87
N VAL A 102 0.94 6.08 18.20
CA VAL A 102 0.00 5.45 17.25
C VAL A 102 -1.39 5.96 17.57
N THR A 103 -2.18 6.28 16.56
CA THR A 103 -3.58 6.69 16.71
C THR A 103 -4.39 6.26 15.50
N THR A 104 -5.66 5.93 15.69
CA THR A 104 -6.60 5.70 14.61
C THR A 104 -7.38 6.99 14.37
N MET A 105 -7.52 7.40 13.11
CA MET A 105 -8.18 8.64 12.73
C MET A 105 -9.28 8.40 11.70
N ALA A 106 -10.49 8.78 12.07
CA ALA A 106 -11.64 8.78 11.16
C ALA A 106 -11.57 9.96 10.16
N PRO A 107 -12.32 9.88 9.05
CA PRO A 107 -12.47 11.01 8.12
C PRO A 107 -12.85 12.32 8.82
N ASN A 108 -12.38 13.44 8.27
CA ASN A 108 -12.64 14.80 8.76
C ASN A 108 -12.17 15.07 10.21
N ARG A 109 -11.16 14.32 10.66
CA ARG A 109 -10.51 14.57 11.96
C ARG A 109 -9.14 15.21 11.77
N MET A 110 -8.69 15.86 12.80
CA MET A 110 -7.38 16.50 12.92
C MET A 110 -6.62 15.85 14.07
N GLY A 111 -5.41 15.39 13.80
CA GLY A 111 -4.54 14.79 14.82
C GLY A 111 -3.89 15.85 15.70
N MET A 112 -3.30 15.40 16.80
CA MET A 112 -2.46 16.25 17.64
C MET A 112 -1.03 16.29 17.09
N PRO A 113 -0.40 17.46 16.98
CA PRO A 113 1.02 17.56 16.63
C PRO A 113 1.91 16.77 17.60
N ARG A 114 2.91 16.07 17.05
CA ARG A 114 3.86 15.28 17.83
C ARG A 114 5.29 15.84 17.62
N LEU A 115 5.75 16.68 18.54
CA LEU A 115 7.02 17.42 18.39
C LEU A 115 8.24 16.50 18.16
N LEU A 116 8.22 15.28 18.69
CA LEU A 116 9.29 14.29 18.49
C LEU A 116 9.18 13.51 17.18
N ALA A 117 8.06 13.65 16.43
CA ALA A 117 7.89 13.01 15.15
C ALA A 117 8.60 13.81 14.05
N THR A 118 9.26 13.11 13.15
CA THR A 118 9.90 13.64 11.94
C THR A 118 9.28 13.11 10.67
N ALA A 119 8.42 12.10 10.82
CA ALA A 119 7.65 11.48 9.75
C ALA A 119 6.35 10.87 10.32
N VAL A 120 5.43 10.56 9.43
CA VAL A 120 4.21 9.83 9.74
C VAL A 120 4.09 8.66 8.77
N VAL A 121 3.61 7.51 9.26
CA VAL A 121 3.21 6.39 8.42
C VAL A 121 1.71 6.20 8.55
N GLU A 122 1.01 6.28 7.42
CA GLU A 122 -0.43 6.05 7.31
C GLU A 122 -0.68 4.66 6.73
N MET A 123 -1.63 3.94 7.29
CA MET A 123 -2.00 2.60 6.84
C MET A 123 -3.48 2.34 7.10
N ARG A 124 -4.00 1.23 6.57
CA ARG A 124 -5.40 0.84 6.81
C ARG A 124 -5.67 0.68 8.30
N GLN A 125 -6.87 1.07 8.73
CA GLN A 125 -7.33 0.85 10.10
C GLN A 125 -7.13 -0.60 10.54
N GLY A 126 -6.52 -0.77 11.71
CA GLY A 126 -6.24 -2.07 12.33
C GLY A 126 -4.88 -2.68 11.93
N ASP A 127 -4.22 -2.18 10.87
CA ASP A 127 -2.92 -2.72 10.45
C ASP A 127 -1.83 -2.45 11.49
N ALA A 128 -1.83 -1.30 12.15
CA ALA A 128 -0.86 -1.03 13.20
C ALA A 128 -0.96 -2.05 14.35
N SER A 129 -2.17 -2.38 14.77
CA SER A 129 -2.41 -3.38 15.81
C SER A 129 -2.04 -4.79 15.35
N ARG A 130 -2.47 -5.18 14.15
CA ARG A 130 -2.18 -6.48 13.53
C ARG A 130 -0.67 -6.74 13.40
N LEU A 131 0.10 -5.69 13.10
CA LEU A 131 1.55 -5.75 12.95
C LEU A 131 2.30 -5.54 14.28
N GLY A 132 1.61 -5.38 15.40
CA GLY A 132 2.23 -5.16 16.70
C GLY A 132 2.95 -3.82 16.84
N ILE A 133 2.61 -2.83 15.99
CA ILE A 133 3.23 -1.50 16.01
C ILE A 133 2.75 -0.76 17.26
N ARG A 134 3.71 -0.38 18.10
CA ARG A 134 3.47 0.37 19.35
C ARG A 134 4.56 1.40 19.58
N ARG A 135 4.34 2.28 20.54
CA ARG A 135 5.38 3.21 20.96
C ARG A 135 6.66 2.47 21.31
N GLY A 136 7.76 2.89 20.70
CA GLY A 136 9.07 2.27 20.85
C GLY A 136 9.47 1.32 19.74
N SER A 137 8.52 0.75 18.95
CA SER A 137 8.83 -0.05 17.77
C SER A 137 9.69 0.76 16.78
N ILE A 138 10.48 0.06 15.97
CA ILE A 138 11.31 0.66 14.91
C ILE A 138 10.70 0.34 13.55
N LEU A 139 10.32 1.36 12.80
CA LEU A 139 9.86 1.22 11.43
C LEU A 139 10.97 1.57 10.45
N ALA A 140 11.08 0.79 9.38
CA ALA A 140 11.98 1.07 8.26
C ALA A 140 11.41 0.57 6.94
N ALA A 141 12.05 0.95 5.83
CA ALA A 141 11.82 0.33 4.53
C ALA A 141 12.82 -0.83 4.36
N ALA A 142 12.32 -2.01 3.99
CA ALA A 142 13.20 -3.09 3.55
C ALA A 142 13.95 -2.66 2.28
N PRO A 143 15.21 -3.06 2.09
CA PRO A 143 15.88 -2.86 0.83
C PRO A 143 15.09 -3.57 -0.28
N THR A 144 14.89 -2.89 -1.40
CA THR A 144 14.33 -3.54 -2.58
C THR A 144 15.38 -4.54 -3.08
N VAL A 145 15.13 -5.85 -2.89
CA VAL A 145 15.96 -6.87 -3.54
C VAL A 145 15.63 -6.77 -5.03
N PRO A 146 16.60 -6.45 -5.90
CA PRO A 146 16.37 -6.54 -7.34
C PRO A 146 15.96 -7.99 -7.61
N LEU A 147 14.87 -8.20 -8.36
CA LEU A 147 14.54 -9.52 -8.91
C LEU A 147 15.80 -10.02 -9.61
N SER A 148 16.47 -10.98 -9.01
CA SER A 148 17.63 -11.65 -9.62
C SER A 148 17.18 -12.11 -10.99
N ARG A 149 17.83 -11.63 -12.07
CA ARG A 149 17.68 -12.24 -13.38
C ARG A 149 17.87 -13.73 -13.20
N PRO A 150 16.98 -14.58 -13.73
CA PRO A 150 17.25 -16.01 -13.73
C PRO A 150 18.62 -16.22 -14.40
N ASP A 151 19.48 -16.94 -13.69
CA ASP A 151 20.83 -17.23 -14.14
C ASP A 151 20.73 -17.98 -15.48
N PRO A 152 21.32 -17.48 -16.59
CA PRO A 152 21.24 -18.14 -17.89
C PRO A 152 21.92 -19.52 -17.89
N ALA A 153 22.63 -19.87 -16.82
CA ALA A 153 23.32 -21.15 -16.69
C ALA A 153 22.40 -22.35 -16.39
N SER A 154 21.13 -22.12 -15.96
CA SER A 154 20.20 -23.23 -15.66
C SER A 154 19.39 -23.72 -16.88
N ALA A 155 19.51 -23.07 -18.05
CA ALA A 155 18.80 -23.47 -19.27
C ALA A 155 19.55 -24.50 -20.14
N GLY A 156 20.76 -24.91 -19.74
CA GLY A 156 21.64 -25.77 -20.56
C GLY A 156 21.70 -27.25 -20.22
N ALA A 157 21.01 -27.76 -19.21
CA ALA A 157 21.23 -29.10 -18.69
C ALA A 157 20.15 -30.17 -19.01
N GLN A 158 19.29 -29.94 -19.99
CA GLN A 158 18.23 -30.92 -20.34
C GLN A 158 18.21 -31.32 -21.81
N ASN A 159 19.34 -31.44 -22.48
CA ASN A 159 19.32 -32.03 -23.82
C ASN A 159 20.55 -32.84 -24.16
N THR A 160 20.84 -33.92 -23.42
CA THR A 160 21.76 -34.97 -23.90
C THR A 160 21.46 -36.30 -23.16
N MET A 161 20.38 -36.99 -23.54
CA MET A 161 20.21 -38.46 -23.36
C MET A 161 19.06 -38.94 -24.22
N LEU A 162 19.24 -38.99 -25.52
CA LEU A 162 18.45 -39.86 -26.41
C LEU A 162 19.29 -40.17 -27.64
N GLY A 163 19.81 -41.37 -27.71
CA GLY A 163 20.32 -41.92 -28.99
C GLY A 163 21.58 -42.73 -28.85
N SER A 164 21.46 -44.05 -28.58
CA SER A 164 22.17 -45.09 -29.33
C SER A 164 21.77 -46.45 -28.78
N THR A 165 20.80 -47.05 -29.44
CA THR A 165 20.68 -48.53 -29.51
C THR A 165 21.30 -48.98 -30.81
N HIS A 166 22.32 -49.84 -30.70
CA HIS A 166 22.63 -50.88 -31.65
C HIS A 166 23.13 -52.06 -30.89
#